data_f26a7ae6cee7f7c037e3289f36671948
#
_entry.id   f26a7ae6cee7f7c037e3289f36671948
#
_cell.length_a   1.000
_cell.length_b   1.000
_cell.length_c   1.000
_cell.angle_alpha   90.00
_cell.angle_beta   90.00
_cell.angle_gamma   90.00
#
_symmetry.space_group_name_H-M   'P 1'
#
loop_
_entity.id
_entity.type
_entity.pdbx_description
1 polymer ?
#
loop_
_entity_poly.entity_id
_entity_poly.type
_entity_poly.pdbx_seq_one_letter_code
_entity_poly.pdbx_strand_id
1 'polypeptide(L)'
;MIYEKLDTFRDDFLWGSASAAYQVEGAWDQDGKGESVWDVYTKLPGTTFKNTNGDVAVDHYNRYKEDVALMAEMGLKAYRFSIAWTRIYPDGKSEVNEEGLKFYENLIDELIANGIKPVVTLYHWDLPQHLQDLYGGWESREIIQDFNRYCVTLFKRFGSKVKHWVSLNEQNIFMSLGYVTAMHPPAVKDQKRMLQANHIANLANATVIESFKTYVPDGMIGPSFAFGPVYPFSCDPKDVLSAENAEDLNCNWWLDVYCKGKYPVFAFKY
;
A
#
# COMPACT_ATOMS: atom_id res chain seq x y z
N MET A 1 -16.68 -3.34 -38.04
CA MET A 1 -16.24 -3.99 -36.79
C MET A 1 -17.49 -4.54 -36.13
N ILE A 2 -17.65 -5.86 -36.10
CA ILE A 2 -18.79 -6.49 -35.42
C ILE A 2 -18.34 -6.59 -33.96
N TYR A 3 -18.93 -5.79 -33.08
CA TYR A 3 -18.73 -5.95 -31.64
C TYR A 3 -19.54 -7.18 -31.23
N GLU A 4 -18.88 -8.27 -30.89
CA GLU A 4 -19.54 -9.35 -30.18
C GLU A 4 -20.12 -8.80 -28.89
N LYS A 5 -21.33 -9.24 -28.52
CA LYS A 5 -21.94 -8.88 -27.25
C LYS A 5 -21.01 -9.41 -26.14
N LEU A 6 -20.38 -8.49 -25.40
CA LEU A 6 -19.54 -8.86 -24.28
C LEU A 6 -20.38 -9.65 -23.26
N ASP A 7 -19.79 -10.71 -22.71
CA ASP A 7 -20.40 -11.43 -21.60
C ASP A 7 -20.60 -10.48 -20.43
N THR A 8 -21.66 -10.67 -19.68
CA THR A 8 -21.90 -9.93 -18.45
C THR A 8 -20.89 -10.34 -17.39
N PHE A 9 -20.50 -9.42 -16.52
CA PHE A 9 -19.73 -9.80 -15.34
C PHE A 9 -20.52 -10.78 -14.49
N ARG A 10 -19.81 -11.67 -13.81
CA ARG A 10 -20.43 -12.62 -12.88
C ARG A 10 -21.15 -11.86 -11.77
N ASP A 11 -22.21 -12.44 -11.21
CA ASP A 11 -23.00 -11.83 -10.13
C ASP A 11 -22.20 -11.60 -8.86
N ASP A 12 -21.13 -12.38 -8.62
CA ASP A 12 -20.23 -12.27 -7.48
C ASP A 12 -19.03 -11.33 -7.72
N PHE A 13 -18.98 -10.63 -8.87
CA PHE A 13 -17.93 -9.65 -9.15
C PHE A 13 -18.02 -8.47 -8.17
N LEU A 14 -16.87 -8.14 -7.55
CA LEU A 14 -16.81 -7.09 -6.53
C LEU A 14 -16.58 -5.71 -7.15
N TRP A 15 -17.66 -5.00 -7.42
CA TRP A 15 -17.61 -3.59 -7.77
C TRP A 15 -17.28 -2.79 -6.52
N GLY A 16 -16.22 -1.97 -6.56
CA GLY A 16 -15.75 -1.26 -5.39
C GLY A 16 -14.95 -0.02 -5.70
N SER A 17 -14.54 0.66 -4.65
CA SER A 17 -13.64 1.81 -4.71
C SER A 17 -12.46 1.62 -3.76
N ALA A 18 -11.46 2.50 -3.87
CA ALA A 18 -10.26 2.46 -3.06
C ALA A 18 -9.88 3.84 -2.54
N SER A 19 -9.29 3.87 -1.34
CA SER A 19 -8.64 5.04 -0.76
C SER A 19 -7.37 4.64 0.01
N ALA A 20 -6.65 5.63 0.53
CA ALA A 20 -5.52 5.43 1.43
C ALA A 20 -5.66 6.32 2.66
N ALA A 21 -5.20 5.83 3.81
CA ALA A 21 -5.32 6.51 5.10
C ALA A 21 -4.89 7.97 5.04
N TYR A 22 -3.65 8.23 4.61
CA TYR A 22 -3.14 9.60 4.53
C TYR A 22 -3.95 10.53 3.62
N GLN A 23 -4.57 9.97 2.57
CA GLN A 23 -5.32 10.76 1.58
C GLN A 23 -6.70 11.20 2.07
N VAL A 24 -7.32 10.45 2.99
CA VAL A 24 -8.73 10.66 3.35
C VAL A 24 -8.98 10.88 4.84
N GLU A 25 -8.18 10.31 5.73
CA GLU A 25 -8.53 10.26 7.16
C GLU A 25 -8.50 11.63 7.85
N GLY A 26 -7.46 12.43 7.63
CA GLY A 26 -7.20 13.58 8.48
C GLY A 26 -6.86 13.16 9.91
N ALA A 27 -7.24 13.98 10.91
CA ALA A 27 -7.03 13.67 12.33
C ALA A 27 -5.59 13.21 12.64
N TRP A 28 -4.62 13.90 12.08
CA TRP A 28 -3.21 13.50 12.01
C TRP A 28 -2.54 13.41 13.40
N ASP A 29 -3.07 14.13 14.39
CA ASP A 29 -2.57 14.23 15.77
C ASP A 29 -3.58 13.73 16.83
N GLN A 30 -4.70 13.09 16.39
CA GLN A 30 -5.75 12.66 17.31
C GLN A 30 -5.54 11.22 17.80
N ASP A 31 -6.05 10.95 18.99
CA ASP A 31 -6.12 9.63 19.60
C ASP A 31 -4.79 8.89 19.64
N GLY A 32 -3.70 9.63 19.87
CA GLY A 32 -2.36 9.09 20.01
C GLY A 32 -1.68 8.66 18.72
N LYS A 33 -2.19 9.06 17.54
CA LYS A 33 -1.50 8.81 16.26
C LYS A 33 -0.12 9.47 16.24
N GLY A 34 0.90 8.71 15.82
CA GLY A 34 2.24 9.25 15.55
C GLY A 34 2.37 9.84 14.15
N GLU A 35 3.48 10.55 13.92
CA GLU A 35 3.77 11.13 12.60
C GLU A 35 4.27 10.06 11.63
N SER A 36 3.74 10.09 10.41
CA SER A 36 4.28 9.37 9.27
C SER A 36 5.27 10.21 8.47
N VAL A 37 6.03 9.58 7.59
CA VAL A 37 6.92 10.30 6.65
C VAL A 37 6.16 11.29 5.77
N TRP A 38 4.88 11.06 5.49
CA TRP A 38 4.04 12.00 4.75
C TRP A 38 3.59 13.18 5.60
N ASP A 39 3.27 12.97 6.88
CA ASP A 39 2.94 14.07 7.80
C ASP A 39 4.10 15.07 7.90
N VAL A 40 5.34 14.58 7.91
CA VAL A 40 6.53 15.43 7.95
C VAL A 40 6.83 16.06 6.60
N TYR A 41 6.85 15.24 5.52
CA TYR A 41 7.24 15.67 4.18
C TYR A 41 6.36 16.79 3.63
N THR A 42 5.04 16.68 3.77
CA THR A 42 4.10 17.67 3.23
C THR A 42 4.10 19.02 3.97
N LYS A 43 4.67 19.05 5.19
CA LYS A 43 4.88 20.30 5.96
C LYS A 43 6.14 21.05 5.52
N LEU A 44 7.01 20.42 4.70
CA LEU A 44 8.18 21.09 4.13
C LEU A 44 7.74 21.99 2.95
N PRO A 45 8.22 23.24 2.88
CA PRO A 45 7.83 24.17 1.84
C PRO A 45 8.15 23.64 0.42
N GLY A 46 7.17 23.70 -0.48
CA GLY A 46 7.36 23.35 -1.90
C GLY A 46 7.33 21.86 -2.23
N THR A 47 7.06 20.98 -1.27
CA THR A 47 6.96 19.52 -1.52
C THR A 47 5.64 19.11 -2.13
N THR A 48 4.59 19.91 -1.92
CA THR A 48 3.26 19.67 -2.46
C THR A 48 2.72 20.90 -3.18
N PHE A 49 1.74 20.68 -4.06
CA PHE A 49 1.08 21.79 -4.75
C PHE A 49 0.40 22.72 -3.74
N LYS A 50 0.77 24.00 -3.78
CA LYS A 50 0.27 25.06 -2.86
C LYS A 50 0.47 24.73 -1.36
N ASN A 51 1.47 23.91 -1.03
CA ASN A 51 1.75 23.46 0.35
C ASN A 51 0.53 22.79 1.01
N THR A 52 -0.25 22.05 0.26
CA THR A 52 -1.35 21.24 0.80
C THR A 52 -0.82 20.05 1.58
N ASN A 53 -1.53 19.61 2.61
CA ASN A 53 -1.19 18.48 3.47
C ASN A 53 -2.42 17.60 3.76
N GLY A 54 -2.22 16.50 4.47
CA GLY A 54 -3.26 15.55 4.85
C GLY A 54 -3.86 15.78 6.24
N ASP A 55 -3.58 16.93 6.91
CA ASP A 55 -3.94 17.11 8.33
C ASP A 55 -5.45 17.01 8.56
N VAL A 56 -6.26 17.47 7.61
CA VAL A 56 -7.71 17.37 7.65
C VAL A 56 -8.23 16.45 6.57
N ALA A 57 -7.64 16.49 5.37
CA ALA A 57 -8.07 15.71 4.19
C ALA A 57 -9.59 15.86 3.94
N VAL A 58 -10.33 14.74 3.88
CA VAL A 58 -11.80 14.74 3.82
C VAL A 58 -12.43 14.38 5.17
N ASP A 59 -11.62 14.32 6.21
CA ASP A 59 -12.02 14.05 7.59
C ASP A 59 -12.73 12.69 7.76
N HIS A 60 -12.30 11.69 7.00
CA HIS A 60 -12.88 10.34 7.04
C HIS A 60 -12.79 9.71 8.43
N TYR A 61 -11.77 10.04 9.21
CA TYR A 61 -11.61 9.57 10.59
C TYR A 61 -12.86 9.87 11.44
N ASN A 62 -13.38 11.08 11.37
CA ASN A 62 -14.57 11.49 12.12
C ASN A 62 -15.89 11.18 11.39
N ARG A 63 -15.85 11.08 10.05
CA ARG A 63 -17.05 11.00 9.20
C ARG A 63 -17.26 9.64 8.52
N TYR A 64 -16.49 8.60 8.88
CA TYR A 64 -16.51 7.30 8.21
C TYR A 64 -17.93 6.70 8.10
N LYS A 65 -18.83 6.94 9.07
CA LYS A 65 -20.21 6.43 9.01
C LYS A 65 -21.02 7.07 7.89
N GLU A 66 -20.88 8.39 7.70
CA GLU A 66 -21.51 9.10 6.59
C GLU A 66 -20.94 8.61 5.25
N ASP A 67 -19.62 8.47 5.18
CA ASP A 67 -18.95 8.02 3.96
C ASP A 67 -19.35 6.59 3.60
N VAL A 68 -19.44 5.67 4.58
CA VAL A 68 -19.90 4.29 4.35
C VAL A 68 -21.38 4.27 3.91
N ALA A 69 -22.22 5.12 4.48
CA ALA A 69 -23.63 5.24 4.04
C ALA A 69 -23.71 5.68 2.57
N LEU A 70 -22.90 6.66 2.14
CA LEU A 70 -22.81 7.10 0.74
C LEU A 70 -22.29 5.97 -0.18
N MET A 71 -21.29 5.20 0.26
CA MET A 71 -20.80 4.03 -0.48
C MET A 71 -21.89 2.98 -0.67
N ALA A 72 -22.71 2.74 0.35
CA ALA A 72 -23.85 1.82 0.28
C ALA A 72 -24.93 2.33 -0.69
N GLU A 73 -25.25 3.64 -0.66
CA GLU A 73 -26.17 4.28 -1.60
C GLU A 73 -25.68 4.15 -3.05
N MET A 74 -24.36 4.31 -3.28
CA MET A 74 -23.73 4.09 -4.59
C MET A 74 -23.76 2.62 -5.04
N GLY A 75 -24.12 1.68 -4.17
CA GLY A 75 -24.18 0.25 -4.48
C GLY A 75 -22.82 -0.45 -4.47
N LEU A 76 -21.81 0.10 -3.85
CA LEU A 76 -20.49 -0.53 -3.76
C LEU A 76 -20.58 -1.87 -3.02
N LYS A 77 -19.84 -2.86 -3.51
CA LYS A 77 -19.77 -4.23 -2.94
C LYS A 77 -18.47 -4.47 -2.19
N ALA A 78 -17.47 -3.65 -2.43
CA ALA A 78 -16.19 -3.69 -1.74
C ALA A 78 -15.63 -2.28 -1.55
N TYR A 79 -14.91 -2.08 -0.46
CA TYR A 79 -14.13 -0.88 -0.23
C TYR A 79 -12.71 -1.25 0.20
N ARG A 80 -11.72 -0.79 -0.57
CA ARG A 80 -10.31 -0.92 -0.24
C ARG A 80 -9.84 0.33 0.48
N PHE A 81 -9.26 0.16 1.66
CA PHE A 81 -8.65 1.23 2.44
C PHE A 81 -7.33 0.76 3.06
N SER A 82 -6.45 1.66 3.40
CA SER A 82 -5.24 1.31 4.14
C SER A 82 -5.42 1.61 5.63
N ILE A 83 -4.65 0.89 6.44
CA ILE A 83 -4.52 1.16 7.88
C ILE A 83 -3.24 1.96 8.10
N ALA A 84 -3.35 3.13 8.71
CA ALA A 84 -2.18 3.94 9.06
C ALA A 84 -1.36 3.23 10.14
N TRP A 85 -0.12 2.87 9.80
CA TRP A 85 0.77 2.17 10.72
C TRP A 85 0.95 2.98 12.02
N THR A 86 1.08 4.28 11.92
CA THR A 86 1.25 5.21 13.06
C THR A 86 0.02 5.38 13.94
N ARG A 87 -1.18 4.96 13.51
CA ARG A 87 -2.33 4.85 14.40
C ARG A 87 -2.28 3.63 15.28
N ILE A 88 -1.65 2.55 14.80
CA ILE A 88 -1.56 1.28 15.52
C ILE A 88 -0.33 1.23 16.42
N TYR A 89 0.80 1.69 15.91
CA TYR A 89 2.06 1.87 16.62
C TYR A 89 2.57 3.28 16.38
N PRO A 90 2.36 4.23 17.29
CA PRO A 90 2.71 5.64 17.08
C PRO A 90 4.17 5.89 16.70
N ASP A 91 5.09 5.13 17.27
CA ASP A 91 6.52 5.14 16.94
C ASP A 91 6.94 4.03 15.96
N GLY A 92 5.98 3.23 15.49
CA GLY A 92 6.18 2.14 14.56
C GLY A 92 6.48 0.78 15.21
N LYS A 93 6.78 0.67 16.51
CA LYS A 93 7.26 -0.59 17.09
C LYS A 93 6.99 -0.85 18.57
N SER A 94 6.78 0.14 19.41
CA SER A 94 6.74 -0.06 20.88
C SER A 94 5.38 -0.58 21.36
N GLU A 95 4.48 0.31 21.70
CA GLU A 95 3.19 -0.05 22.31
C GLU A 95 2.05 0.09 21.30
N VAL A 96 1.11 -0.85 21.38
CA VAL A 96 -0.10 -0.83 20.55
C VAL A 96 -1.02 0.30 21.05
N ASN A 97 -1.50 1.10 20.13
CA ASN A 97 -2.52 2.11 20.39
C ASN A 97 -3.92 1.51 20.18
N GLU A 98 -4.61 1.24 21.26
CA GLU A 98 -5.95 0.62 21.24
C GLU A 98 -7.01 1.55 20.60
N GLU A 99 -6.88 2.88 20.71
CA GLU A 99 -7.80 3.82 20.07
C GLU A 99 -7.70 3.73 18.54
N GLY A 100 -6.49 3.60 18.01
CA GLY A 100 -6.27 3.36 16.58
C GLY A 100 -6.87 2.03 16.11
N LEU A 101 -6.68 0.93 16.87
CA LEU A 101 -7.32 -0.34 16.57
C LEU A 101 -8.84 -0.23 16.61
N LYS A 102 -9.39 0.49 17.58
CA LYS A 102 -10.83 0.68 17.74
C LYS A 102 -11.46 1.44 16.58
N PHE A 103 -10.79 2.47 16.08
CA PHE A 103 -11.24 3.19 14.89
C PHE A 103 -11.42 2.24 13.69
N TYR A 104 -10.40 1.44 13.37
CA TYR A 104 -10.50 0.52 12.23
C TYR A 104 -11.47 -0.65 12.49
N GLU A 105 -11.61 -1.10 13.72
CA GLU A 105 -12.65 -2.08 14.07
C GLU A 105 -14.04 -1.53 13.77
N ASN A 106 -14.30 -0.29 14.19
CA ASN A 106 -15.58 0.38 13.94
C ASN A 106 -15.84 0.58 12.45
N LEU A 107 -14.82 1.00 11.67
CA LEU A 107 -14.91 1.15 10.22
C LEU A 107 -15.23 -0.19 9.52
N ILE A 108 -14.51 -1.26 9.91
CA ILE A 108 -14.74 -2.61 9.36
C ILE A 108 -16.16 -3.10 9.68
N ASP A 109 -16.61 -2.91 10.90
CA ASP A 109 -17.94 -3.32 11.33
C ASP A 109 -19.04 -2.52 10.60
N GLU A 110 -18.85 -1.22 10.40
CA GLU A 110 -19.77 -0.38 9.64
C GLU A 110 -19.86 -0.82 8.16
N LEU A 111 -18.73 -1.12 7.53
CA LEU A 111 -18.72 -1.64 6.15
C LEU A 111 -19.49 -2.95 6.03
N ILE A 112 -19.21 -3.89 6.94
CA ILE A 112 -19.88 -5.20 6.95
C ILE A 112 -21.39 -5.05 7.19
N ALA A 113 -21.79 -4.18 8.13
CA ALA A 113 -23.20 -3.90 8.42
C ALA A 113 -23.95 -3.35 7.20
N ASN A 114 -23.26 -2.63 6.33
CA ASN A 114 -23.79 -2.07 5.06
C ASN A 114 -23.61 -3.01 3.85
N GLY A 115 -23.18 -4.26 4.04
CA GLY A 115 -23.00 -5.25 2.99
C GLY A 115 -21.80 -5.00 2.08
N ILE A 116 -20.84 -4.18 2.53
CA ILE A 116 -19.62 -3.81 1.80
C ILE A 116 -18.46 -4.65 2.33
N LYS A 117 -17.79 -5.41 1.46
CA LYS A 117 -16.63 -6.22 1.84
C LYS A 117 -15.39 -5.34 2.07
N PRO A 118 -14.76 -5.39 3.25
CA PRO A 118 -13.52 -4.68 3.49
C PRO A 118 -12.35 -5.37 2.77
N VAL A 119 -11.54 -4.57 2.09
CA VAL A 119 -10.24 -4.96 1.50
C VAL A 119 -9.17 -4.09 2.16
N VAL A 120 -8.35 -4.68 3.02
CA VAL A 120 -7.40 -3.93 3.84
C VAL A 120 -6.02 -3.90 3.21
N THR A 121 -5.47 -2.70 3.05
CA THR A 121 -4.07 -2.48 2.66
C THR A 121 -3.23 -2.23 3.90
N LEU A 122 -2.19 -3.03 4.10
CA LEU A 122 -1.31 -2.95 5.28
C LEU A 122 -0.35 -1.76 5.20
N TYR A 123 0.19 -1.48 4.03
CA TYR A 123 1.11 -0.37 3.82
C TYR A 123 0.78 0.43 2.57
N HIS A 124 0.47 1.73 2.74
CA HIS A 124 0.23 2.66 1.66
C HIS A 124 1.07 3.93 1.84
N TRP A 125 2.40 3.73 1.91
CA TRP A 125 3.46 4.73 1.87
C TRP A 125 3.65 5.56 3.15
N ASP A 126 2.86 5.34 4.17
CA ASP A 126 2.81 6.08 5.44
C ASP A 126 3.69 5.45 6.54
N LEU A 127 4.98 5.23 6.20
CA LEU A 127 5.98 4.73 7.14
C LEU A 127 6.04 5.64 8.38
N PRO A 128 6.10 5.09 9.61
CA PRO A 128 6.36 5.89 10.79
C PRO A 128 7.66 6.69 10.67
N GLN A 129 7.59 8.01 10.86
CA GLN A 129 8.77 8.90 10.75
C GLN A 129 9.87 8.46 11.72
N HIS A 130 9.50 8.03 12.92
CA HIS A 130 10.47 7.51 13.90
C HIS A 130 11.33 6.35 13.37
N LEU A 131 10.75 5.42 12.61
CA LEU A 131 11.50 4.32 12.01
C LEU A 131 12.41 4.79 10.87
N GLN A 132 11.98 5.83 10.13
CA GLN A 132 12.83 6.47 9.12
C GLN A 132 14.05 7.14 9.78
N ASP A 133 13.84 7.85 10.88
CA ASP A 133 14.91 8.55 11.62
C ASP A 133 15.85 7.58 12.35
N LEU A 134 15.29 6.51 12.91
CA LEU A 134 16.04 5.57 13.76
C LEU A 134 17.02 4.72 12.96
N TYR A 135 16.60 4.19 11.81
CA TYR A 135 17.43 3.23 11.04
C TYR A 135 17.27 3.36 9.51
N GLY A 136 16.63 4.42 9.01
CA GLY A 136 16.45 4.63 7.57
C GLY A 136 15.27 3.87 6.94
N GLY A 137 14.32 3.41 7.76
CA GLY A 137 13.10 2.78 7.28
C GLY A 137 13.38 1.54 6.42
N TRP A 138 12.90 1.55 5.18
CA TRP A 138 13.05 0.42 4.24
C TRP A 138 14.49 0.08 3.85
N GLU A 139 15.47 0.89 4.22
CA GLU A 139 16.89 0.59 3.95
C GLU A 139 17.51 -0.36 4.98
N SER A 140 16.86 -0.57 6.13
CA SER A 140 17.34 -1.47 7.18
C SER A 140 16.53 -2.76 7.27
N ARG A 141 17.21 -3.88 7.53
CA ARG A 141 16.54 -5.16 7.80
C ARG A 141 15.70 -5.17 9.09
N GLU A 142 15.89 -4.20 9.98
CA GLU A 142 15.08 -4.08 11.20
C GLU A 142 13.59 -3.90 10.89
N ILE A 143 13.27 -3.22 9.79
CA ILE A 143 11.89 -2.99 9.37
C ILE A 143 11.12 -4.30 9.11
N ILE A 144 11.80 -5.38 8.76
CA ILE A 144 11.16 -6.68 8.50
C ILE A 144 10.39 -7.14 9.74
N GLN A 145 11.00 -7.03 10.91
CA GLN A 145 10.38 -7.45 12.17
C GLN A 145 9.32 -6.45 12.64
N ASP A 146 9.59 -5.17 12.49
CA ASP A 146 8.64 -4.12 12.92
C ASP A 146 7.38 -4.14 12.03
N PHE A 147 7.54 -4.26 10.71
CA PHE A 147 6.42 -4.41 9.79
C PHE A 147 5.63 -5.70 10.03
N ASN A 148 6.31 -6.81 10.24
CA ASN A 148 5.65 -8.08 10.55
C ASN A 148 4.87 -7.99 11.87
N ARG A 149 5.42 -7.37 12.92
CA ARG A 149 4.72 -7.17 14.19
C ARG A 149 3.43 -6.38 14.00
N TYR A 150 3.50 -5.27 13.28
CA TYR A 150 2.33 -4.46 12.92
C TYR A 150 1.28 -5.31 12.19
N CYS A 151 1.68 -6.03 11.15
CA CYS A 151 0.77 -6.86 10.37
C CYS A 151 0.12 -7.97 11.20
N VAL A 152 0.90 -8.66 12.05
CA VAL A 152 0.39 -9.72 12.94
C VAL A 152 -0.64 -9.18 13.93
N THR A 153 -0.44 -7.96 14.45
CA THR A 153 -1.43 -7.31 15.31
C THR A 153 -2.77 -7.14 14.57
N LEU A 154 -2.73 -6.68 13.33
CA LEU A 154 -3.93 -6.52 12.50
C LEU A 154 -4.58 -7.85 12.13
N PHE A 155 -3.79 -8.87 11.79
CA PHE A 155 -4.30 -10.21 11.48
C PHE A 155 -5.03 -10.83 12.68
N LYS A 156 -4.44 -10.70 13.86
CA LYS A 156 -5.08 -11.19 15.12
C LYS A 156 -6.39 -10.45 15.43
N ARG A 157 -6.40 -9.13 15.21
CA ARG A 157 -7.57 -8.30 15.54
C ARG A 157 -8.69 -8.44 14.52
N PHE A 158 -8.36 -8.42 13.22
CA PHE A 158 -9.32 -8.28 12.14
C PHE A 158 -9.47 -9.51 11.22
N GLY A 159 -8.57 -10.49 11.31
CA GLY A 159 -8.53 -11.63 10.37
C GLY A 159 -9.77 -12.52 10.36
N SER A 160 -10.56 -12.52 11.43
CA SER A 160 -11.86 -13.19 11.45
C SER A 160 -12.90 -12.50 10.56
N LYS A 161 -12.84 -11.17 10.44
CA LYS A 161 -13.79 -10.31 9.71
C LYS A 161 -13.29 -9.99 8.28
N VAL A 162 -11.99 -9.80 8.10
CA VAL A 162 -11.37 -9.38 6.83
C VAL A 162 -10.69 -10.57 6.17
N LYS A 163 -11.05 -10.84 4.90
CA LYS A 163 -10.50 -11.96 4.12
C LYS A 163 -9.65 -11.53 2.93
N HIS A 164 -9.68 -10.24 2.56
CA HIS A 164 -8.95 -9.69 1.44
C HIS A 164 -7.94 -8.65 1.93
N TRP A 165 -6.66 -8.91 1.67
CA TRP A 165 -5.57 -8.06 2.15
C TRP A 165 -4.62 -7.69 1.03
N VAL A 166 -4.14 -6.46 1.06
CA VAL A 166 -3.03 -6.00 0.22
C VAL A 166 -1.85 -5.71 1.14
N SER A 167 -0.74 -6.39 0.90
CA SER A 167 0.45 -6.26 1.76
C SER A 167 1.16 -4.92 1.56
N LEU A 168 1.61 -4.65 0.34
CA LEU A 168 2.26 -3.41 -0.06
C LEU A 168 1.52 -2.79 -1.23
N ASN A 169 1.17 -1.52 -1.12
CA ASN A 169 0.63 -0.77 -2.25
C ASN A 169 1.73 -0.20 -3.11
N GLU A 170 1.75 -0.60 -4.37
CA GLU A 170 2.59 -0.02 -5.42
C GLU A 170 4.07 0.13 -5.01
N GLN A 171 4.70 -1.00 -4.65
CA GLN A 171 6.11 -1.01 -4.26
C GLN A 171 7.00 -0.37 -5.33
N ASN A 172 6.69 -0.56 -6.60
CA ASN A 172 7.39 0.05 -7.72
C ASN A 172 7.31 1.60 -7.69
N ILE A 173 6.20 2.15 -7.22
CA ILE A 173 6.00 3.61 -7.17
C ILE A 173 6.74 4.22 -5.98
N PHE A 174 6.52 3.74 -4.75
CA PHE A 174 7.18 4.38 -3.60
C PHE A 174 8.71 4.17 -3.62
N MET A 175 9.21 3.09 -4.21
CA MET A 175 10.65 2.91 -4.42
C MET A 175 11.19 3.86 -5.48
N SER A 176 10.52 3.99 -6.63
CA SER A 176 10.99 4.87 -7.71
C SER A 176 10.88 6.35 -7.32
N LEU A 177 9.75 6.76 -6.78
CA LEU A 177 9.52 8.17 -6.44
C LEU A 177 10.27 8.60 -5.17
N GLY A 178 10.44 7.70 -4.20
CA GLY A 178 11.16 7.99 -2.97
C GLY A 178 12.67 7.95 -3.10
N TYR A 179 13.21 7.03 -3.92
CA TYR A 179 14.65 6.77 -3.96
C TYR A 179 15.35 7.11 -5.29
N VAL A 180 14.60 7.27 -6.39
CA VAL A 180 15.23 7.59 -7.68
C VAL A 180 14.96 9.04 -8.08
N THR A 181 13.71 9.50 -8.00
CA THR A 181 13.35 10.86 -8.41
C THR A 181 13.31 11.87 -7.26
N ALA A 182 13.25 11.39 -6.01
CA ALA A 182 13.11 12.22 -4.80
C ALA A 182 11.81 13.07 -4.78
N MET A 183 10.75 12.59 -5.43
CA MET A 183 9.45 13.27 -5.45
C MET A 183 8.55 12.88 -4.27
N HIS A 184 8.86 11.79 -3.60
CA HIS A 184 8.18 11.28 -2.40
C HIS A 184 9.17 11.10 -1.26
N PRO A 185 8.70 10.98 0.02
CA PRO A 185 9.58 10.58 1.10
C PRO A 185 10.22 9.20 0.80
N PRO A 186 11.45 8.95 1.22
CA PRO A 186 12.37 9.79 2.00
C PRO A 186 13.12 10.84 1.16
N ALA A 187 12.75 11.09 -0.08
CA ALA A 187 13.31 12.10 -0.98
C ALA A 187 14.82 11.91 -1.24
N VAL A 188 15.22 10.68 -1.44
CA VAL A 188 16.59 10.28 -1.76
C VAL A 188 16.76 10.21 -3.29
N LYS A 189 17.95 10.45 -3.79
CA LYS A 189 18.29 10.36 -5.22
C LYS A 189 19.46 9.41 -5.39
N ASP A 190 19.23 8.11 -5.13
CA ASP A 190 20.26 7.08 -5.10
C ASP A 190 19.67 5.72 -5.49
N GLN A 191 20.04 5.24 -6.68
CA GLN A 191 19.56 3.96 -7.21
C GLN A 191 20.07 2.76 -6.38
N LYS A 192 21.27 2.82 -5.81
CA LYS A 192 21.80 1.74 -4.99
C LYS A 192 21.00 1.57 -3.70
N ARG A 193 20.64 2.69 -3.06
CA ARG A 193 19.76 2.68 -1.88
C ARG A 193 18.37 2.17 -2.25
N MET A 194 17.84 2.55 -3.42
CA MET A 194 16.58 2.01 -3.92
C MET A 194 16.62 0.48 -4.06
N LEU A 195 17.67 -0.07 -4.65
CA LEU A 195 17.82 -1.53 -4.81
C LEU A 195 17.86 -2.25 -3.47
N GLN A 196 18.58 -1.69 -2.49
CA GLN A 196 18.64 -2.22 -1.12
C GLN A 196 17.25 -2.18 -0.45
N ALA A 197 16.60 -1.04 -0.47
CA ALA A 197 15.26 -0.85 0.12
C ALA A 197 14.23 -1.80 -0.54
N ASN A 198 14.29 -1.93 -1.86
CA ASN A 198 13.44 -2.85 -2.61
C ASN A 198 13.65 -4.32 -2.18
N HIS A 199 14.90 -4.74 -2.03
CA HIS A 199 15.20 -6.10 -1.58
C HIS A 199 14.65 -6.36 -0.17
N ILE A 200 14.81 -5.39 0.73
CA ILE A 200 14.31 -5.50 2.10
C ILE A 200 12.78 -5.53 2.14
N ALA A 201 12.11 -4.72 1.30
CA ALA A 201 10.67 -4.75 1.18
C ALA A 201 10.15 -6.11 0.67
N ASN A 202 10.85 -6.73 -0.29
CA ASN A 202 10.52 -8.10 -0.74
C ASN A 202 10.62 -9.11 0.40
N LEU A 203 11.68 -9.04 1.22
CA LEU A 203 11.84 -9.91 2.39
C LEU A 203 10.75 -9.66 3.45
N ALA A 204 10.44 -8.40 3.73
CA ALA A 204 9.38 -8.04 4.66
C ALA A 204 8.02 -8.57 4.20
N ASN A 205 7.72 -8.41 2.89
CA ASN A 205 6.50 -8.96 2.32
C ASN A 205 6.42 -10.49 2.43
N ALA A 206 7.50 -11.20 2.14
CA ALA A 206 7.55 -12.66 2.28
C ALA A 206 7.26 -13.09 3.74
N THR A 207 7.90 -12.43 4.72
CA THR A 207 7.68 -12.68 6.15
C THR A 207 6.22 -12.43 6.56
N VAL A 208 5.60 -11.36 6.07
CA VAL A 208 4.20 -11.04 6.34
C VAL A 208 3.25 -12.08 5.74
N ILE A 209 3.53 -12.58 4.52
CA ILE A 209 2.71 -13.63 3.88
C ILE A 209 2.79 -14.94 4.68
N GLU A 210 3.95 -15.31 5.21
CA GLU A 210 4.08 -16.49 6.08
C GLU A 210 3.26 -16.34 7.37
N SER A 211 3.34 -15.18 8.02
CA SER A 211 2.54 -14.87 9.20
C SER A 211 1.04 -14.87 8.87
N PHE A 212 0.65 -14.29 7.74
CA PHE A 212 -0.74 -14.26 7.29
C PHE A 212 -1.37 -15.66 7.19
N LYS A 213 -0.66 -16.61 6.58
CA LYS A 213 -1.14 -18.00 6.47
C LYS A 213 -1.45 -18.63 7.82
N THR A 214 -0.74 -18.21 8.86
CA THR A 214 -0.96 -18.70 10.23
C THR A 214 -2.20 -18.11 10.88
N TYR A 215 -2.43 -16.80 10.70
CA TYR A 215 -3.50 -16.08 11.41
C TYR A 215 -4.79 -15.94 10.62
N VAL A 216 -4.73 -16.00 9.29
CA VAL A 216 -5.88 -15.84 8.38
C VAL A 216 -5.83 -16.92 7.28
N PRO A 217 -5.91 -18.21 7.64
CA PRO A 217 -5.68 -19.32 6.71
C PRO A 217 -6.70 -19.40 5.58
N ASP A 218 -7.87 -18.82 5.74
CA ASP A 218 -8.97 -18.76 4.76
C ASP A 218 -9.05 -17.42 4.01
N GLY A 219 -8.03 -16.56 4.18
CA GLY A 219 -7.93 -15.26 3.51
C GLY A 219 -7.04 -15.27 2.28
N MET A 220 -7.00 -14.13 1.60
CA MET A 220 -6.14 -13.84 0.46
C MET A 220 -5.30 -12.61 0.74
N ILE A 221 -4.00 -12.67 0.44
CA ILE A 221 -3.06 -11.56 0.56
C ILE A 221 -2.11 -11.54 -0.63
N GLY A 222 -1.75 -10.35 -1.07
CA GLY A 222 -0.72 -10.10 -2.06
C GLY A 222 -0.43 -8.61 -2.19
N PRO A 223 0.65 -8.21 -2.88
CA PRO A 223 0.90 -6.83 -3.20
C PRO A 223 -0.04 -6.32 -4.30
N SER A 224 -0.14 -5.00 -4.44
CA SER A 224 -0.66 -4.39 -5.66
C SER A 224 0.43 -3.55 -6.32
N PHE A 225 0.45 -3.55 -7.65
CA PHE A 225 1.42 -2.80 -8.45
C PHE A 225 0.72 -1.85 -9.42
N ALA A 226 1.35 -0.71 -9.69
CA ALA A 226 0.93 0.19 -10.76
C ALA A 226 1.79 -0.11 -11.99
N PHE A 227 1.22 -0.83 -12.96
CA PHE A 227 1.89 -1.17 -14.20
C PHE A 227 1.20 -0.55 -15.40
N GLY A 228 1.99 -0.11 -16.36
CA GLY A 228 1.54 0.27 -17.68
C GLY A 228 2.21 -0.64 -18.71
N PRO A 229 1.47 -1.40 -19.52
CA PRO A 229 2.06 -2.24 -20.56
C PRO A 229 2.80 -1.39 -21.58
N VAL A 230 3.96 -1.87 -22.03
CA VAL A 230 4.78 -1.20 -23.03
C VAL A 230 4.68 -1.93 -24.35
N TYR A 231 4.22 -1.24 -25.39
CA TYR A 231 4.11 -1.79 -26.74
C TYR A 231 5.17 -1.17 -27.66
N PRO A 232 5.76 -1.96 -28.58
CA PRO A 232 6.69 -1.42 -29.56
C PRO A 232 5.96 -0.45 -30.51
N PHE A 233 6.63 0.62 -30.91
CA PHE A 233 6.08 1.61 -31.85
C PHE A 233 5.84 1.01 -33.23
N SER A 234 6.73 0.10 -33.66
CA SER A 234 6.61 -0.64 -34.91
C SER A 234 7.18 -2.06 -34.76
N CYS A 235 7.08 -2.88 -35.79
CA CYS A 235 7.72 -4.20 -35.84
C CYS A 235 9.23 -4.15 -36.17
N ASP A 236 9.86 -2.97 -36.23
CA ASP A 236 11.30 -2.87 -36.32
C ASP A 236 11.96 -3.53 -35.11
N PRO A 237 12.99 -4.39 -35.29
CA PRO A 237 13.67 -5.05 -34.18
C PRO A 237 14.18 -4.12 -33.09
N LYS A 238 14.53 -2.88 -33.41
CA LYS A 238 14.97 -1.88 -32.44
C LYS A 238 13.81 -1.40 -31.56
N ASP A 239 12.63 -1.19 -32.15
CA ASP A 239 11.45 -0.80 -31.39
C ASP A 239 10.97 -1.92 -30.47
N VAL A 240 10.99 -3.16 -30.98
CA VAL A 240 10.66 -4.36 -30.17
C VAL A 240 11.61 -4.50 -29.00
N LEU A 241 12.93 -4.44 -29.24
CA LEU A 241 13.93 -4.54 -28.17
C LEU A 241 13.81 -3.40 -27.14
N SER A 242 13.51 -2.18 -27.61
CA SER A 242 13.30 -1.04 -26.71
C SER A 242 12.08 -1.23 -25.82
N ALA A 243 10.98 -1.74 -26.36
CA ALA A 243 9.78 -2.04 -25.60
C ALA A 243 10.03 -3.16 -24.59
N GLU A 244 10.72 -4.24 -24.98
CA GLU A 244 11.10 -5.34 -24.06
C GLU A 244 11.96 -4.84 -22.90
N ASN A 245 12.98 -4.03 -23.17
CA ASN A 245 13.82 -3.44 -22.11
C ASN A 245 13.02 -2.53 -21.15
N ALA A 246 12.07 -1.76 -21.68
CA ALA A 246 11.22 -0.91 -20.87
C ALA A 246 10.25 -1.75 -20.01
N GLU A 247 9.65 -2.81 -20.58
CA GLU A 247 8.78 -3.74 -19.87
C GLU A 247 9.53 -4.48 -18.76
N ASP A 248 10.78 -4.90 -19.03
CA ASP A 248 11.65 -5.53 -18.05
C ASP A 248 11.85 -4.64 -16.81
N LEU A 249 12.14 -3.36 -17.00
CA LEU A 249 12.36 -2.44 -15.89
C LEU A 249 11.07 -2.01 -15.19
N ASN A 250 9.99 -1.80 -15.95
CA ASN A 250 8.74 -1.30 -15.40
C ASN A 250 7.88 -2.38 -14.74
N CYS A 251 7.91 -3.61 -15.27
CA CYS A 251 7.02 -4.69 -14.85
C CYS A 251 7.77 -5.92 -14.35
N ASN A 252 8.62 -6.53 -15.20
CA ASN A 252 9.22 -7.84 -14.91
C ASN A 252 10.20 -7.82 -13.73
N TRP A 253 10.90 -6.71 -13.49
CA TRP A 253 11.76 -6.51 -12.32
C TRP A 253 11.01 -6.78 -11.01
N TRP A 254 9.76 -6.35 -10.94
CA TRP A 254 8.92 -6.45 -9.75
C TRP A 254 8.20 -7.79 -9.71
N LEU A 255 7.53 -8.16 -10.79
CA LEU A 255 6.68 -9.34 -10.86
C LEU A 255 7.46 -10.64 -10.70
N ASP A 256 8.66 -10.77 -11.27
CA ASP A 256 9.41 -12.02 -11.24
C ASP A 256 9.76 -12.46 -9.83
N VAL A 257 10.07 -11.52 -8.94
CA VAL A 257 10.33 -11.83 -7.53
C VAL A 257 9.08 -12.41 -6.85
N TYR A 258 7.92 -11.85 -7.11
CA TYR A 258 6.66 -12.29 -6.49
C TYR A 258 6.09 -13.56 -7.13
N CYS A 259 6.17 -13.68 -8.45
CA CYS A 259 5.58 -14.80 -9.17
C CYS A 259 6.52 -15.99 -9.35
N LYS A 260 7.83 -15.74 -9.46
CA LYS A 260 8.85 -16.77 -9.72
C LYS A 260 9.79 -17.01 -8.53
N GLY A 261 9.73 -16.19 -7.48
CA GLY A 261 10.58 -16.30 -6.29
C GLY A 261 12.06 -15.98 -6.53
N LYS A 262 12.39 -15.31 -7.62
CA LYS A 262 13.77 -14.96 -8.00
C LYS A 262 13.82 -13.67 -8.81
N TYR A 263 14.95 -12.96 -8.70
CA TYR A 263 15.21 -11.82 -9.57
C TYR A 263 15.36 -12.26 -11.04
N PRO A 264 14.87 -11.48 -12.00
CA PRO A 264 15.09 -11.75 -13.42
C PRO A 264 16.59 -11.65 -13.75
N VAL A 265 17.02 -12.39 -14.78
CA VAL A 265 18.46 -12.47 -15.16
C VAL A 265 19.03 -11.08 -15.52
N PHE A 266 18.23 -10.23 -16.17
CA PHE A 266 18.67 -8.89 -16.52
C PHE A 266 18.95 -8.00 -15.30
N ALA A 267 18.34 -8.30 -14.13
CA ALA A 267 18.58 -7.56 -12.89
C ALA A 267 20.05 -7.57 -12.43
N PHE A 268 20.81 -8.60 -12.78
CA PHE A 268 22.23 -8.70 -12.42
C PHE A 268 23.17 -7.80 -13.26
N LYS A 269 22.60 -7.01 -14.17
CA LYS A 269 23.34 -5.98 -14.93
C LYS A 269 23.42 -4.65 -14.18
N TYR A 270 22.62 -4.46 -13.14
CA TYR A 270 22.47 -3.24 -12.33
C TYR A 270 22.91 -3.51 -10.89
#